data_d1ea5a96bf18b3d38551943ab0a2347a
#
_entry.id   d1ea5a96bf18b3d38551943ab0a2347a
#
_cell.length_a   1.000
_cell.length_b   1.000
_cell.length_c   1.000
_cell.angle_alpha   90.00
_cell.angle_beta   90.00
_cell.angle_gamma   90.00
#
_symmetry.space_group_name_H-M   'P 1'
#
loop_
_entity.id
_entity.type
_entity.pdbx_description
1 polymer ?
#
loop_
_entity_poly.entity_id
_entity_poly.type
_entity_poly.pdbx_seq_one_letter_code
_entity_poly.pdbx_strand_id
1 'polypeptide(L)'
;VALSLAALGIVFGDIGTSPLYAFKACFSPEYGFAPTREAVFGLLSLITWALTVTVSVKYVAVIMRADNEGEGGILALLALVTQRGITPASVSAPSRQARYLAALGVFGAALLYGDGAITPAISVLSAVEGLTVATTRFGPLVVPLAVGLLVALFAFQRRGTASLGRVFGPIMALWFFTIGILGAAEVVRAPEIVRALNPLFAIRFLGAHGLAGFLVLGAVVLAVTGAEALYADMGHFGKRPIRMAWFAFVFPALVLNYFGQGALLLRDAGAVANPFYRMAPTLLLYPLVGLATIATVIASQALISGAFSLTQQAIHLGYSPRLRVLHTSKAHAGQIYIPAVNGALAVLSLSLVLGFRSSDALGAAYGIAVTGTMAVTTLLFYVLARQRWGWSRVAAAGVAGGFLIVDAIFFGANVVKI
;
A
#
# COMPACT_ATOMS: atom_id res chain seq x y z
N VAL A 1 20.18 11.14 5.19
CA VAL A 1 20.40 10.24 4.05
C VAL A 1 20.30 8.78 4.48
N ALA A 2 21.07 8.31 5.50
CA ALA A 2 21.03 6.90 5.93
C ALA A 2 19.63 6.43 6.37
N LEU A 3 18.91 7.24 7.18
CA LEU A 3 17.54 6.93 7.61
C LEU A 3 16.54 6.96 6.44
N SER A 4 16.72 7.85 5.46
CA SER A 4 15.85 7.87 4.27
C SER A 4 16.08 6.63 3.41
N LEU A 5 17.32 6.16 3.30
CA LEU A 5 17.63 4.92 2.58
C LEU A 5 17.03 3.70 3.30
N ALA A 6 17.13 3.64 4.63
CA ALA A 6 16.50 2.57 5.40
C ALA A 6 14.97 2.60 5.30
N ALA A 7 14.36 3.80 5.27
CA ALA A 7 12.93 3.97 5.06
C ALA A 7 12.48 3.44 3.69
N LEU A 8 13.30 3.56 2.62
CA LEU A 8 12.97 2.98 1.32
C LEU A 8 12.70 1.47 1.40
N GLY A 9 13.46 0.76 2.23
CA GLY A 9 13.33 -0.70 2.35
C GLY A 9 12.08 -1.16 3.09
N ILE A 10 11.61 -0.41 4.07
CA ILE A 10 10.54 -0.85 4.98
C ILE A 10 9.24 -0.10 4.71
N VAL A 11 9.31 1.24 4.65
CA VAL A 11 8.12 2.09 4.56
C VAL A 11 7.48 2.06 3.17
N PHE A 12 8.29 2.01 2.11
CA PHE A 12 7.82 2.16 0.73
C PHE A 12 7.79 0.86 -0.07
N GLY A 13 7.96 -0.29 0.59
CA GLY A 13 7.97 -1.60 -0.07
C GLY A 13 6.69 -1.88 -0.82
N ASP A 14 5.56 -1.82 -0.15
CA ASP A 14 4.25 -2.15 -0.69
C ASP A 14 3.83 -1.20 -1.82
N ILE A 15 3.84 0.11 -1.57
CA ILE A 15 3.51 1.09 -2.61
C ILE A 15 4.49 1.02 -3.80
N GLY A 16 5.74 0.61 -3.56
CA GLY A 16 6.76 0.43 -4.58
C GLY A 16 6.52 -0.77 -5.49
N THR A 17 5.79 -1.78 -5.04
CA THR A 17 5.46 -2.97 -5.83
C THR A 17 4.12 -2.87 -6.54
N SER A 18 3.27 -1.90 -6.20
CA SER A 18 1.98 -1.64 -6.85
C SER A 18 2.05 -1.47 -8.38
N PRO A 19 3.11 -0.88 -8.99
CA PRO A 19 3.23 -0.80 -10.45
C PRO A 19 3.22 -2.15 -11.19
N LEU A 20 3.53 -3.24 -10.50
CA LEU A 20 3.50 -4.59 -11.09
C LEU A 20 2.09 -5.02 -11.51
N TYR A 21 1.05 -4.51 -10.82
CA TYR A 21 -0.32 -4.98 -11.00
C TYR A 21 -1.37 -3.87 -11.13
N ALA A 22 -1.17 -2.70 -10.53
CA ALA A 22 -2.24 -1.69 -10.39
C ALA A 22 -2.71 -1.12 -11.73
N PHE A 23 -1.80 -0.76 -12.65
CA PHE A 23 -2.18 -0.22 -13.95
C PHE A 23 -2.79 -1.28 -14.86
N LYS A 24 -2.23 -2.49 -14.88
CA LYS A 24 -2.78 -3.64 -15.57
C LYS A 24 -4.22 -3.93 -15.12
N ALA A 25 -4.47 -3.91 -13.80
CA ALA A 25 -5.78 -4.16 -13.22
C ALA A 25 -6.86 -3.18 -13.70
N CYS A 26 -6.51 -1.94 -14.07
CA CYS A 26 -7.46 -0.98 -14.63
C CYS A 26 -8.01 -1.39 -16.00
N PHE A 27 -7.32 -2.29 -16.71
CA PHE A 27 -7.73 -2.85 -17.99
C PHE A 27 -8.28 -4.28 -17.88
N SER A 28 -8.60 -4.73 -16.67
CA SER A 28 -9.24 -6.03 -16.47
C SER A 28 -10.54 -6.12 -17.28
N PRO A 29 -10.85 -7.29 -17.87
CA PRO A 29 -12.05 -7.49 -18.67
C PRO A 29 -13.36 -7.10 -17.98
N GLU A 30 -13.40 -7.14 -16.65
CA GLU A 30 -14.55 -6.75 -15.83
C GLU A 30 -14.96 -5.27 -15.99
N TYR A 31 -14.01 -4.38 -16.34
CA TYR A 31 -14.27 -2.96 -16.56
C TYR A 31 -14.59 -2.62 -18.02
N GLY A 32 -14.22 -3.52 -18.95
CA GLY A 32 -14.50 -3.37 -20.38
C GLY A 32 -13.70 -2.28 -21.10
N PHE A 33 -12.59 -1.79 -20.50
CA PHE A 33 -11.77 -0.76 -21.15
C PHE A 33 -10.72 -1.36 -22.06
N ALA A 34 -10.77 -0.95 -23.35
CA ALA A 34 -9.65 -1.16 -24.26
C ALA A 34 -8.55 -0.10 -23.99
N PRO A 35 -7.26 -0.41 -24.29
CA PRO A 35 -6.15 0.53 -24.11
C PRO A 35 -6.15 1.62 -25.20
N THR A 36 -7.25 2.35 -25.31
CA THR A 36 -7.38 3.53 -26.16
C THR A 36 -6.63 4.70 -25.57
N ARG A 37 -6.29 5.69 -26.39
CA ARG A 37 -5.65 6.92 -25.93
C ARG A 37 -6.43 7.58 -24.81
N GLU A 38 -7.75 7.68 -24.94
CA GLU A 38 -8.62 8.30 -23.95
C GLU A 38 -8.59 7.54 -22.62
N ALA A 39 -8.72 6.21 -22.64
CA ALA A 39 -8.67 5.38 -21.44
C ALA A 39 -7.31 5.44 -20.76
N VAL A 40 -6.20 5.37 -21.50
CA VAL A 40 -4.84 5.48 -20.95
C VAL A 40 -4.63 6.82 -20.24
N PHE A 41 -5.00 7.94 -20.89
CA PHE A 41 -4.86 9.27 -20.28
C PHE A 41 -5.74 9.43 -19.04
N GLY A 42 -6.99 8.98 -19.11
CA GLY A 42 -7.94 9.04 -17.99
C GLY A 42 -7.46 8.25 -16.79
N LEU A 43 -7.08 6.99 -16.99
CA LEU A 43 -6.62 6.10 -15.92
C LEU A 43 -5.29 6.55 -15.31
N LEU A 44 -4.32 7.02 -16.11
CA LEU A 44 -3.08 7.60 -15.57
C LEU A 44 -3.33 8.86 -14.77
N SER A 45 -4.24 9.72 -15.24
CA SER A 45 -4.64 10.91 -14.49
C SER A 45 -5.27 10.51 -13.16
N LEU A 46 -6.17 9.52 -13.13
CA LEU A 46 -6.77 9.00 -11.89
C LEU A 46 -5.72 8.47 -10.92
N ILE A 47 -4.79 7.63 -11.38
CA ILE A 47 -3.70 7.08 -10.55
C ILE A 47 -2.82 8.20 -9.99
N THR A 48 -2.42 9.15 -10.82
CA THR A 48 -1.55 10.26 -10.39
C THR A 48 -2.21 11.11 -9.32
N TRP A 49 -3.49 11.44 -9.50
CA TRP A 49 -4.22 12.25 -8.53
C TRP A 49 -4.63 11.45 -7.30
N ALA A 50 -4.86 10.13 -7.40
CA ALA A 50 -5.02 9.25 -6.26
C ALA A 50 -3.73 9.22 -5.40
N LEU A 51 -2.55 9.04 -5.98
CA LEU A 51 -1.25 9.13 -5.31
C LEU A 51 -1.03 10.51 -4.68
N THR A 52 -1.38 11.57 -5.41
CA THR A 52 -1.20 12.94 -4.92
C THR A 52 -2.12 13.23 -3.74
N VAL A 53 -3.43 12.99 -3.86
CA VAL A 53 -4.41 13.32 -2.83
C VAL A 53 -4.29 12.38 -1.62
N THR A 54 -4.25 11.08 -1.87
CA THR A 54 -4.27 10.10 -0.78
C THR A 54 -2.90 10.00 -0.11
N VAL A 55 -1.83 9.78 -0.87
CA VAL A 55 -0.52 9.53 -0.24
C VAL A 55 0.16 10.85 0.11
N SER A 56 0.34 11.76 -0.87
CA SER A 56 1.14 12.97 -0.64
C SER A 56 0.44 13.96 0.29
N VAL A 57 -0.87 14.23 0.07
CA VAL A 57 -1.60 15.22 0.87
C VAL A 57 -2.15 14.58 2.15
N LYS A 58 -3.00 13.57 2.05
CA LYS A 58 -3.66 12.98 3.23
C LYS A 58 -2.65 12.39 4.21
N TYR A 59 -1.84 11.39 3.77
CA TYR A 59 -0.93 10.71 4.70
C TYR A 59 0.33 11.52 4.99
N VAL A 60 1.12 11.88 3.99
CA VAL A 60 2.44 12.49 4.19
C VAL A 60 2.36 13.93 4.72
N ALA A 61 1.43 14.75 4.20
CA ALA A 61 1.34 16.14 4.63
C ALA A 61 0.48 16.35 5.88
N VAL A 62 -0.62 15.58 6.07
CA VAL A 62 -1.61 15.81 7.12
C VAL A 62 -1.53 14.76 8.23
N ILE A 63 -1.83 13.47 7.94
CA ILE A 63 -1.98 12.42 8.96
C ILE A 63 -0.68 12.17 9.73
N MET A 64 0.47 12.17 9.08
CA MET A 64 1.79 12.02 9.74
C MET A 64 2.13 13.13 10.75
N ARG A 65 1.31 14.18 10.89
CA ARG A 65 1.45 15.14 12.00
C ARG A 65 0.91 14.58 13.32
N ALA A 66 0.01 13.61 13.27
CA ALA A 66 -0.57 12.94 14.40
C ALA A 66 0.39 11.85 14.88
N ASP A 67 1.31 12.20 15.78
CA ASP A 67 2.20 11.24 16.39
C ASP A 67 1.91 11.08 17.90
N ASN A 68 2.06 9.89 18.39
CA ASN A 68 1.97 9.55 19.80
C ASN A 68 3.37 9.18 20.28
N GLU A 69 4.10 10.15 20.88
CA GLU A 69 5.49 9.95 21.35
C GLU A 69 6.45 9.41 20.26
N GLY A 70 6.23 9.87 19.03
CA GLY A 70 6.97 9.38 17.86
C GLY A 70 6.28 8.23 17.12
N GLU A 71 5.39 7.47 17.73
CA GLU A 71 4.68 6.38 17.09
C GLU A 71 3.51 6.86 16.24
N GLY A 72 3.23 6.13 15.15
CA GLY A 72 2.12 6.34 14.23
C GLY A 72 1.24 5.10 14.06
N GLY A 73 0.35 5.17 13.08
CA GLY A 73 -0.60 4.10 12.76
C GLY A 73 -1.94 4.25 13.47
N ILE A 74 -2.88 3.39 13.11
CA ILE A 74 -4.28 3.50 13.53
C ILE A 74 -4.47 3.35 15.05
N LEU A 75 -3.69 2.49 15.71
CA LEU A 75 -3.78 2.30 17.16
C LEU A 75 -3.12 3.46 17.92
N ALA A 76 -2.04 4.05 17.42
CA ALA A 76 -1.46 5.26 17.96
C ALA A 76 -2.46 6.43 17.84
N LEU A 77 -3.13 6.56 16.70
CA LEU A 77 -4.18 7.54 16.50
C LEU A 77 -5.37 7.32 17.45
N LEU A 78 -5.77 6.06 17.64
CA LEU A 78 -6.80 5.68 18.61
C LEU A 78 -6.39 6.07 20.05
N ALA A 79 -5.17 5.78 20.44
CA ALA A 79 -4.65 6.16 21.76
C ALA A 79 -4.71 7.67 21.97
N LEU A 80 -4.34 8.46 20.96
CA LEU A 80 -4.40 9.93 21.02
C LEU A 80 -5.81 10.47 21.22
N VAL A 81 -6.85 9.85 20.64
CA VAL A 81 -8.23 10.33 20.77
C VAL A 81 -8.97 9.77 21.98
N THR A 82 -8.49 8.66 22.57
CA THR A 82 -9.10 8.04 23.75
C THR A 82 -8.43 8.44 25.06
N GLN A 83 -7.16 8.80 25.05
CA GLN A 83 -6.43 9.34 26.20
C GLN A 83 -6.89 10.78 26.51
N ARG A 84 -7.99 10.92 27.21
CA ARG A 84 -8.31 12.15 27.95
C ARG A 84 -7.40 12.20 29.19
N GLY A 85 -6.54 13.22 29.25
CA GLY A 85 -5.66 13.62 30.34
C GLY A 85 -5.50 12.60 31.46
N ILE A 86 -4.30 12.06 31.60
CA ILE A 86 -3.89 11.25 32.73
C ILE A 86 -3.92 12.14 34.00
N THR A 87 -5.11 12.31 34.54
CA THR A 87 -5.26 12.64 35.98
C THR A 87 -5.50 11.31 36.68
N PRO A 88 -4.69 10.94 37.69
CA PRO A 88 -4.80 9.64 38.39
C PRO A 88 -6.09 9.42 39.18
N ALA A 89 -7.06 10.29 39.08
CA ALA A 89 -8.16 10.40 40.06
C ALA A 89 -9.58 10.10 39.51
N SER A 90 -9.76 9.37 38.45
CA SER A 90 -11.12 8.82 38.18
C SER A 90 -11.06 7.56 37.35
N VAL A 91 -11.18 6.40 38.01
CA VAL A 91 -11.59 5.12 37.42
C VAL A 91 -13.08 5.23 37.09
N SER A 92 -13.47 6.16 36.26
CA SER A 92 -14.82 6.22 35.69
C SER A 92 -14.85 5.37 34.41
N ALA A 93 -15.90 4.57 34.27
CA ALA A 93 -16.14 3.74 33.09
C ALA A 93 -15.97 4.58 31.80
N PRO A 94 -15.36 4.03 30.73
CA PRO A 94 -15.12 4.77 29.50
C PRO A 94 -16.43 5.33 28.95
N SER A 95 -16.41 6.60 28.54
CA SER A 95 -17.59 7.26 27.99
C SER A 95 -18.11 6.48 26.76
N ARG A 96 -19.42 6.58 26.50
CA ARG A 96 -20.02 5.93 25.31
C ARG A 96 -19.26 6.26 24.03
N GLN A 97 -18.83 7.52 23.87
CA GLN A 97 -18.01 7.98 22.75
C GLN A 97 -16.65 7.26 22.69
N ALA A 98 -15.95 7.10 23.82
CA ALA A 98 -14.67 6.41 23.87
C ALA A 98 -14.80 4.94 23.45
N ARG A 99 -15.89 4.27 23.83
CA ARG A 99 -16.17 2.89 23.40
C ARG A 99 -16.40 2.77 21.89
N TYR A 100 -17.15 3.72 21.29
CA TYR A 100 -17.35 3.73 19.82
C TYR A 100 -16.05 3.98 19.08
N LEU A 101 -15.23 4.93 19.54
CA LEU A 101 -13.93 5.20 18.93
C LEU A 101 -12.99 3.99 19.06
N ALA A 102 -13.01 3.31 20.21
CA ALA A 102 -12.24 2.08 20.42
C ALA A 102 -12.68 0.97 19.46
N ALA A 103 -13.97 0.73 19.34
CA ALA A 103 -14.50 -0.26 18.40
C ALA A 103 -14.13 0.08 16.94
N LEU A 104 -14.22 1.35 16.56
CA LEU A 104 -13.83 1.82 15.23
C LEU A 104 -12.32 1.62 14.96
N GLY A 105 -11.48 1.99 15.93
CA GLY A 105 -10.01 1.82 15.78
C GLY A 105 -9.60 0.34 15.75
N VAL A 106 -10.22 -0.51 16.57
CA VAL A 106 -9.99 -1.97 16.54
C VAL A 106 -10.46 -2.57 15.22
N PHE A 107 -11.61 -2.14 14.70
CA PHE A 107 -12.08 -2.56 13.38
C PHE A 107 -11.10 -2.18 12.28
N GLY A 108 -10.59 -0.93 12.28
CA GLY A 108 -9.57 -0.52 11.32
C GLY A 108 -8.26 -1.30 11.46
N ALA A 109 -7.85 -1.63 12.71
CA ALA A 109 -6.70 -2.51 12.93
C ALA A 109 -6.93 -3.92 12.38
N ALA A 110 -8.15 -4.46 12.50
CA ALA A 110 -8.51 -5.75 11.91
C ALA A 110 -8.42 -5.74 10.37
N LEU A 111 -8.84 -4.66 9.72
CA LEU A 111 -8.69 -4.50 8.27
C LEU A 111 -7.21 -4.48 7.85
N LEU A 112 -6.33 -3.90 8.68
CA LEU A 112 -4.88 -3.90 8.42
C LEU A 112 -4.27 -5.32 8.45
N TYR A 113 -4.80 -6.25 9.24
CA TYR A 113 -4.39 -7.65 9.16
C TYR A 113 -4.85 -8.31 7.85
N GLY A 114 -6.01 -7.92 7.33
CA GLY A 114 -6.46 -8.32 6.00
C GLY A 114 -5.48 -7.88 4.91
N ASP A 115 -5.07 -6.61 4.96
CA ASP A 115 -4.01 -6.07 4.10
C ASP A 115 -2.70 -6.86 4.25
N GLY A 116 -2.27 -7.13 5.49
CA GLY A 116 -1.08 -7.91 5.80
C GLY A 116 -1.08 -9.36 5.27
N ALA A 117 -2.26 -9.92 4.95
CA ALA A 117 -2.39 -11.23 4.32
C ALA A 117 -2.43 -11.14 2.79
N ILE A 118 -3.12 -10.13 2.24
CA ILE A 118 -3.35 -9.99 0.79
C ILE A 118 -2.10 -9.45 0.08
N THR A 119 -1.42 -8.47 0.65
CA THR A 119 -0.23 -7.85 0.04
C THR A 119 0.89 -8.83 -0.30
N PRO A 120 1.32 -9.75 0.61
CA PRO A 120 2.31 -10.77 0.24
C PRO A 120 1.84 -11.66 -0.91
N ALA A 121 0.56 -12.02 -0.93
CA ALA A 121 -0.01 -12.89 -1.95
C ALA A 121 -0.02 -12.22 -3.34
N ILE A 122 -0.55 -11.00 -3.45
CA ILE A 122 -0.66 -10.30 -4.73
C ILE A 122 0.71 -9.87 -5.26
N SER A 123 1.59 -9.37 -4.39
CA SER A 123 2.91 -8.88 -4.78
C SER A 123 3.80 -10.00 -5.27
N VAL A 124 3.84 -11.14 -4.57
CA VAL A 124 4.64 -12.29 -4.99
C VAL A 124 4.09 -12.90 -6.27
N LEU A 125 2.76 -13.06 -6.40
CA LEU A 125 2.15 -13.54 -7.65
C LEU A 125 2.50 -12.64 -8.82
N SER A 126 2.31 -11.32 -8.70
CA SER A 126 2.59 -10.37 -9.79
C SER A 126 4.06 -10.34 -10.20
N ALA A 127 4.98 -10.53 -9.24
CA ALA A 127 6.40 -10.65 -9.54
C ALA A 127 6.72 -11.91 -10.35
N VAL A 128 6.18 -13.06 -9.93
CA VAL A 128 6.41 -14.35 -10.61
C VAL A 128 5.69 -14.42 -11.96
N GLU A 129 4.51 -13.79 -12.10
CA GLU A 129 3.80 -13.66 -13.38
C GLU A 129 4.67 -13.04 -14.48
N GLY A 130 5.66 -12.22 -14.12
CA GLY A 130 6.65 -11.68 -15.07
C GLY A 130 7.39 -12.74 -15.87
N LEU A 131 7.56 -13.95 -15.35
CA LEU A 131 8.18 -15.06 -16.07
C LEU A 131 7.37 -15.48 -17.30
N THR A 132 6.04 -15.32 -17.27
CA THR A 132 5.17 -15.67 -18.39
C THR A 132 5.33 -14.75 -19.61
N VAL A 133 5.87 -13.54 -19.38
CA VAL A 133 6.20 -12.61 -20.46
C VAL A 133 7.40 -13.09 -21.26
N ALA A 134 8.35 -13.78 -20.60
CA ALA A 134 9.50 -14.39 -21.28
C ALA A 134 9.09 -15.63 -22.08
N THR A 135 8.27 -16.51 -21.48
CA THR A 135 7.74 -17.71 -22.14
C THR A 135 6.50 -18.22 -21.42
N THR A 136 5.49 -18.57 -22.20
CA THR A 136 4.23 -19.13 -21.68
C THR A 136 4.40 -20.47 -20.94
N ARG A 137 5.54 -21.17 -21.15
CA ARG A 137 5.86 -22.42 -20.46
C ARG A 137 5.93 -22.28 -18.93
N PHE A 138 6.19 -21.10 -18.41
CA PHE A 138 6.21 -20.83 -16.98
C PHE A 138 4.81 -20.64 -16.37
N GLY A 139 3.76 -20.54 -17.16
CA GLY A 139 2.38 -20.38 -16.65
C GLY A 139 2.00 -21.37 -15.54
N PRO A 140 2.17 -22.71 -15.72
CA PRO A 140 1.86 -23.69 -14.69
C PRO A 140 2.72 -23.59 -13.42
N LEU A 141 3.89 -22.94 -13.50
CA LEU A 141 4.84 -22.81 -12.39
C LEU A 141 4.61 -21.54 -11.56
N VAL A 142 3.79 -20.58 -12.01
CA VAL A 142 3.55 -19.32 -11.28
C VAL A 142 3.04 -19.58 -9.87
N VAL A 143 1.97 -20.34 -9.71
CA VAL A 143 1.39 -20.64 -8.40
C VAL A 143 2.33 -21.46 -7.51
N PRO A 144 2.95 -22.58 -7.96
CA PRO A 144 3.94 -23.31 -7.17
C PRO A 144 5.12 -22.44 -6.72
N LEU A 145 5.67 -21.59 -7.59
CA LEU A 145 6.76 -20.68 -7.24
C LEU A 145 6.32 -19.64 -6.20
N ALA A 146 5.14 -19.03 -6.38
CA ALA A 146 4.60 -18.09 -5.43
C ALA A 146 4.37 -18.73 -4.05
N VAL A 147 3.80 -19.92 -4.00
CA VAL A 147 3.64 -20.71 -2.76
C VAL A 147 4.99 -21.00 -2.12
N GLY A 148 5.98 -21.46 -2.88
CA GLY A 148 7.34 -21.74 -2.37
C GLY A 148 7.99 -20.49 -1.78
N LEU A 149 7.88 -19.34 -2.45
CA LEU A 149 8.40 -18.05 -1.96
C LEU A 149 7.69 -17.62 -0.67
N LEU A 150 6.37 -17.73 -0.60
CA LEU A 150 5.61 -17.37 0.61
C LEU A 150 5.93 -18.30 1.78
N VAL A 151 6.02 -19.61 1.56
CA VAL A 151 6.43 -20.57 2.60
C VAL A 151 7.82 -20.23 3.11
N ALA A 152 8.78 -19.96 2.23
CA ALA A 152 10.11 -19.52 2.62
C ALA A 152 10.06 -18.21 3.42
N LEU A 153 9.31 -17.20 2.93
CA LEU A 153 9.14 -15.90 3.60
C LEU A 153 8.65 -16.07 5.04
N PHE A 154 7.54 -16.79 5.26
CA PHE A 154 6.97 -16.98 6.60
C PHE A 154 7.83 -17.89 7.50
N ALA A 155 8.54 -18.88 6.94
CA ALA A 155 9.46 -19.74 7.69
C ALA A 155 10.69 -18.95 8.21
N PHE A 156 11.22 -18.01 7.41
CA PHE A 156 12.37 -17.20 7.79
C PHE A 156 12.06 -16.12 8.82
N GLN A 157 10.80 -15.76 9.07
CA GLN A 157 10.40 -14.73 10.05
C GLN A 157 10.99 -14.97 11.46
N ARG A 158 11.07 -16.24 11.90
CA ARG A 158 11.63 -16.60 13.22
C ARG A 158 13.09 -16.18 13.44
N ARG A 159 13.87 -16.03 12.34
CA ARG A 159 15.30 -15.67 12.44
C ARG A 159 15.54 -14.18 12.65
N GLY A 160 14.46 -13.37 12.57
CA GLY A 160 14.54 -11.92 12.69
C GLY A 160 15.07 -11.24 11.44
N THR A 161 14.75 -9.96 11.30
CA THR A 161 15.07 -9.15 10.11
C THR A 161 16.20 -8.14 10.35
N ALA A 162 16.83 -8.17 11.53
CA ALA A 162 17.85 -7.21 11.94
C ALA A 162 19.02 -7.07 10.97
N SER A 163 19.54 -8.20 10.48
CA SER A 163 20.65 -8.22 9.53
C SER A 163 20.23 -7.86 8.11
N LEU A 164 18.99 -8.22 7.73
CA LEU A 164 18.42 -8.00 6.42
C LEU A 164 17.99 -6.54 6.20
N GLY A 165 17.55 -5.84 7.24
CA GLY A 165 17.09 -4.45 7.15
C GLY A 165 18.15 -3.47 6.60
N ARG A 166 19.44 -3.76 6.81
CA ARG A 166 20.53 -2.96 6.23
C ARG A 166 20.66 -3.13 4.71
N VAL A 167 20.23 -4.26 4.17
CA VAL A 167 20.31 -4.59 2.74
C VAL A 167 19.03 -4.16 2.01
N PHE A 168 17.91 -4.07 2.70
CA PHE A 168 16.60 -3.72 2.13
C PHE A 168 16.60 -2.31 1.51
N GLY A 169 17.18 -1.32 2.20
CA GLY A 169 17.25 0.05 1.69
C GLY A 169 17.96 0.17 0.33
N PRO A 170 19.20 -0.30 0.19
CA PRO A 170 19.92 -0.31 -1.09
C PRO A 170 19.20 -1.07 -2.20
N ILE A 171 18.60 -2.24 -1.89
CA ILE A 171 17.86 -3.02 -2.89
C ILE A 171 16.63 -2.25 -3.36
N MET A 172 15.85 -1.68 -2.43
CA MET A 172 14.68 -0.89 -2.80
C MET A 172 15.06 0.43 -3.49
N ALA A 173 16.22 1.02 -3.18
CA ALA A 173 16.72 2.15 -3.94
C ALA A 173 17.03 1.74 -5.40
N LEU A 174 17.68 0.59 -5.61
CA LEU A 174 17.91 0.03 -6.94
C LEU A 174 16.57 -0.26 -7.65
N TRP A 175 15.58 -0.80 -6.92
CA TRP A 175 14.25 -1.06 -7.46
C TRP A 175 13.58 0.22 -7.97
N PHE A 176 13.47 1.27 -7.12
CA PHE A 176 12.86 2.55 -7.52
C PHE A 176 13.61 3.22 -8.66
N PHE A 177 14.93 3.15 -8.66
CA PHE A 177 15.76 3.64 -9.77
C PHE A 177 15.46 2.89 -11.07
N THR A 178 15.38 1.57 -11.02
CA THR A 178 15.08 0.71 -12.18
C THR A 178 13.71 1.02 -12.76
N ILE A 179 12.67 1.05 -11.92
CA ILE A 179 11.30 1.34 -12.39
C ILE A 179 11.17 2.76 -12.94
N GLY A 180 11.88 3.73 -12.32
CA GLY A 180 11.92 5.11 -12.79
C GLY A 180 12.61 5.24 -14.16
N ILE A 181 13.74 4.57 -14.38
CA ILE A 181 14.45 4.59 -15.68
C ILE A 181 13.61 3.90 -16.77
N LEU A 182 13.05 2.72 -16.48
CA LEU A 182 12.21 2.04 -17.46
C LEU A 182 11.02 2.92 -17.86
N GLY A 183 10.38 3.56 -16.87
CA GLY A 183 9.29 4.50 -17.14
C GLY A 183 9.74 5.71 -17.94
N ALA A 184 10.82 6.36 -17.56
CA ALA A 184 11.37 7.51 -18.27
C ALA A 184 11.74 7.20 -19.73
N ALA A 185 12.32 6.02 -19.98
CA ALA A 185 12.66 5.60 -21.33
C ALA A 185 11.44 5.50 -22.25
N GLU A 186 10.32 4.98 -21.76
CA GLU A 186 9.06 4.92 -22.53
C GLU A 186 8.39 6.30 -22.67
N VAL A 187 8.43 7.13 -21.61
CA VAL A 187 7.92 8.51 -21.68
C VAL A 187 8.66 9.33 -22.75
N VAL A 188 9.98 9.17 -22.87
CA VAL A 188 10.75 9.85 -23.93
C VAL A 188 10.30 9.41 -25.34
N ARG A 189 9.87 8.15 -25.51
CA ARG A 189 9.39 7.62 -26.78
C ARG A 189 7.97 8.09 -27.15
N ALA A 190 7.15 8.45 -26.14
CA ALA A 190 5.81 9.01 -26.33
C ALA A 190 5.56 10.15 -25.34
N PRO A 191 6.22 11.33 -25.52
CA PRO A 191 6.22 12.40 -24.52
C PRO A 191 4.85 13.05 -24.30
N GLU A 192 3.93 12.88 -25.23
CA GLU A 192 2.55 13.36 -25.10
C GLU A 192 1.83 12.80 -23.87
N ILE A 193 2.28 11.64 -23.34
CA ILE A 193 1.69 11.00 -22.16
C ILE A 193 1.73 11.92 -20.92
N VAL A 194 2.69 12.85 -20.85
CA VAL A 194 2.84 13.81 -19.76
C VAL A 194 1.58 14.69 -19.59
N ARG A 195 0.79 14.85 -20.63
CA ARG A 195 -0.50 15.57 -20.55
C ARG A 195 -1.48 14.92 -19.57
N ALA A 196 -1.35 13.62 -19.26
CA ALA A 196 -2.16 12.92 -18.27
C ALA A 196 -1.96 13.44 -16.83
N LEU A 197 -0.96 14.28 -16.57
CA LEU A 197 -0.86 15.05 -15.30
C LEU A 197 -2.05 15.99 -15.09
N ASN A 198 -2.70 16.43 -16.15
CA ASN A 198 -3.87 17.31 -16.06
C ASN A 198 -5.08 16.53 -15.50
N PRO A 199 -5.68 16.95 -14.34
CA PRO A 199 -6.81 16.26 -13.73
C PRO A 199 -8.08 16.26 -14.60
N LEU A 200 -8.16 17.11 -15.61
CA LEU A 200 -9.30 17.13 -16.51
C LEU A 200 -9.46 15.81 -17.28
N PHE A 201 -8.38 15.07 -17.53
CA PHE A 201 -8.49 13.74 -18.14
C PHE A 201 -9.20 12.74 -17.21
N ALA A 202 -8.91 12.77 -15.90
CA ALA A 202 -9.61 11.96 -14.91
C ALA A 202 -11.10 12.31 -14.86
N ILE A 203 -11.43 13.61 -14.78
CA ILE A 203 -12.82 14.09 -14.70
C ILE A 203 -13.60 13.72 -15.96
N ARG A 204 -13.03 13.93 -17.14
CA ARG A 204 -13.67 13.58 -18.42
C ARG A 204 -13.88 12.08 -18.54
N PHE A 205 -12.88 11.29 -18.16
CA PHE A 205 -12.97 9.83 -18.18
C PHE A 205 -14.11 9.33 -17.30
N LEU A 206 -14.21 9.79 -16.06
CA LEU A 206 -15.31 9.44 -15.15
C LEU A 206 -16.68 9.87 -15.69
N GLY A 207 -16.76 11.09 -16.24
CA GLY A 207 -17.99 11.62 -16.81
C GLY A 207 -18.45 10.84 -18.07
N ALA A 208 -17.52 10.41 -18.92
CA ALA A 208 -17.82 9.67 -20.13
C ALA A 208 -18.22 8.21 -19.87
N HIS A 209 -17.70 7.57 -18.81
CA HIS A 209 -17.89 6.14 -18.59
C HIS A 209 -18.84 5.80 -17.43
N GLY A 210 -19.38 6.80 -16.72
CA GLY A 210 -20.43 6.60 -15.69
C GLY A 210 -20.08 5.51 -14.68
N LEU A 211 -20.91 4.46 -14.61
CA LEU A 211 -20.73 3.36 -13.64
C LEU A 211 -19.41 2.59 -13.85
N ALA A 212 -19.02 2.30 -15.09
CA ALA A 212 -17.75 1.61 -15.37
C ALA A 212 -16.55 2.46 -14.93
N GLY A 213 -16.60 3.79 -15.17
CA GLY A 213 -15.61 4.74 -14.68
C GLY A 213 -15.56 4.79 -13.15
N PHE A 214 -16.70 4.64 -12.48
CA PHE A 214 -16.73 4.53 -11.01
C PHE A 214 -16.12 3.20 -10.53
N LEU A 215 -16.48 2.08 -11.14
CA LEU A 215 -15.99 0.76 -10.73
C LEU A 215 -14.47 0.60 -10.89
N VAL A 216 -13.86 1.19 -11.94
CA VAL A 216 -12.41 1.12 -12.14
C VAL A 216 -11.61 1.85 -11.06
N LEU A 217 -12.22 2.77 -10.30
CA LEU A 217 -11.59 3.38 -9.14
C LEU A 217 -11.17 2.34 -8.10
N GLY A 218 -11.85 1.20 -8.04
CA GLY A 218 -11.42 0.07 -7.23
C GLY A 218 -10.11 -0.58 -7.70
N ALA A 219 -9.73 -0.47 -8.99
CA ALA A 219 -8.39 -0.85 -9.45
C ALA A 219 -7.39 0.29 -9.22
N VAL A 220 -7.81 1.54 -9.41
CA VAL A 220 -6.96 2.72 -9.13
C VAL A 220 -6.46 2.74 -7.69
N VAL A 221 -7.27 2.29 -6.74
CA VAL A 221 -6.88 2.17 -5.32
C VAL A 221 -5.64 1.31 -5.12
N LEU A 222 -5.41 0.30 -5.96
CA LEU A 222 -4.23 -0.56 -5.87
C LEU A 222 -2.91 0.23 -5.99
N ALA A 223 -2.93 1.38 -6.66
CA ALA A 223 -1.76 2.24 -6.76
C ALA A 223 -1.43 3.00 -5.47
N VAL A 224 -2.38 3.13 -4.54
CA VAL A 224 -2.20 3.84 -3.27
C VAL A 224 -2.14 2.91 -2.06
N THR A 225 -2.15 1.59 -2.28
CA THR A 225 -1.91 0.61 -1.21
C THR A 225 -0.55 0.84 -0.57
N GLY A 226 -0.41 0.53 0.71
CA GLY A 226 0.79 0.85 1.49
C GLY A 226 0.85 2.29 2.02
N ALA A 227 -0.11 3.16 1.72
CA ALA A 227 -0.16 4.51 2.28
C ALA A 227 -0.34 4.49 3.82
N GLU A 228 -1.06 3.52 4.36
CA GLU A 228 -1.21 3.30 5.81
C GLU A 228 0.11 2.90 6.48
N ALA A 229 0.93 2.09 5.79
CA ALA A 229 2.24 1.66 6.29
C ALA A 229 3.18 2.86 6.49
N LEU A 230 3.13 3.87 5.61
CA LEU A 230 3.87 5.13 5.79
C LEU A 230 3.63 5.79 7.14
N TYR A 231 2.39 5.76 7.60
CA TYR A 231 2.01 6.33 8.89
C TYR A 231 2.35 5.39 10.05
N ALA A 232 2.16 4.08 9.89
CA ALA A 232 2.46 3.09 10.91
C ALA A 232 3.96 3.02 11.23
N ASP A 233 4.82 3.07 10.21
CA ASP A 233 6.28 2.96 10.37
C ASP A 233 6.97 4.29 10.74
N MET A 234 6.21 5.35 10.93
CA MET A 234 6.74 6.67 11.28
C MET A 234 7.58 6.63 12.56
N GLY A 235 7.24 5.76 13.53
CA GLY A 235 7.96 5.61 14.77
C GLY A 235 9.40 5.15 14.61
N HIS A 236 9.69 4.39 13.56
CA HIS A 236 11.01 3.82 13.34
C HIS A 236 11.97 4.76 12.62
N PHE A 237 11.47 5.64 11.76
CA PHE A 237 12.29 6.45 10.85
C PHE A 237 12.13 7.96 11.07
N GLY A 238 11.03 8.39 11.66
CA GLY A 238 10.67 9.80 11.80
C GLY A 238 10.05 10.40 10.52
N LYS A 239 9.36 11.52 10.70
CA LYS A 239 8.59 12.19 9.62
C LYS A 239 9.45 12.73 8.49
N ARG A 240 10.62 13.36 8.83
CA ARG A 240 11.47 14.04 7.82
C ARG A 240 12.09 13.07 6.82
N PRO A 241 12.73 11.95 7.23
CA PRO A 241 13.29 10.96 6.30
C PRO A 241 12.23 10.38 5.35
N ILE A 242 11.04 10.05 5.85
CA ILE A 242 9.95 9.52 5.05
C ILE A 242 9.49 10.56 4.01
N ARG A 243 9.25 11.82 4.42
CA ARG A 243 8.87 12.90 3.49
C ARG A 243 9.91 13.15 2.41
N MET A 244 11.18 13.18 2.78
CA MET A 244 12.28 13.36 1.81
C MET A 244 12.33 12.21 0.81
N ALA A 245 12.28 10.96 1.28
CA ALA A 245 12.28 9.79 0.42
C ALA A 245 11.08 9.79 -0.53
N TRP A 246 9.89 10.13 -0.02
CA TRP A 246 8.68 10.21 -0.83
C TRP A 246 8.78 11.23 -1.96
N PHE A 247 8.97 12.50 -1.63
CA PHE A 247 8.91 13.57 -2.63
C PHE A 247 10.12 13.62 -3.57
N ALA A 248 11.31 13.27 -3.06
CA ALA A 248 12.53 13.36 -3.86
C ALA A 248 12.78 12.12 -4.74
N PHE A 249 12.22 10.94 -4.39
CA PHE A 249 12.62 9.72 -5.05
C PHE A 249 11.46 8.78 -5.37
N VAL A 250 10.65 8.39 -4.38
CA VAL A 250 9.63 7.35 -4.55
C VAL A 250 8.48 7.81 -5.44
N PHE A 251 7.87 8.95 -5.12
CA PHE A 251 6.75 9.49 -5.89
C PHE A 251 7.13 9.79 -7.36
N PRO A 252 8.26 10.46 -7.66
CA PRO A 252 8.71 10.62 -9.03
C PRO A 252 8.95 9.30 -9.76
N ALA A 253 9.57 8.30 -9.11
CA ALA A 253 9.82 7.00 -9.72
C ALA A 253 8.52 6.26 -10.05
N LEU A 254 7.53 6.30 -9.15
CA LEU A 254 6.19 5.71 -9.37
C LEU A 254 5.46 6.38 -10.53
N VAL A 255 5.42 7.72 -10.54
CA VAL A 255 4.75 8.49 -11.62
C VAL A 255 5.42 8.18 -12.95
N LEU A 256 6.75 8.24 -13.03
CA LEU A 256 7.48 7.89 -14.25
C LEU A 256 7.16 6.47 -14.72
N ASN A 257 7.08 5.52 -13.80
CA ASN A 257 6.77 4.14 -14.14
C ASN A 257 5.37 3.97 -14.70
N TYR A 258 4.34 4.51 -14.02
CA TYR A 258 2.95 4.45 -14.52
C TYR A 258 2.82 5.16 -15.87
N PHE A 259 3.45 6.31 -16.04
CA PHE A 259 3.46 7.04 -17.32
C PHE A 259 4.20 6.25 -18.41
N GLY A 260 5.27 5.54 -18.05
CA GLY A 260 5.97 4.65 -18.98
C GLY A 260 5.10 3.49 -19.44
N GLN A 261 4.36 2.86 -18.53
CA GLN A 261 3.39 1.82 -18.88
C GLN A 261 2.33 2.36 -19.83
N GLY A 262 1.78 3.55 -19.56
CA GLY A 262 0.82 4.18 -20.46
C GLY A 262 1.42 4.59 -21.79
N ALA A 263 2.63 5.12 -21.82
CA ALA A 263 3.36 5.45 -23.05
C ALA A 263 3.59 4.22 -23.92
N LEU A 264 3.89 3.09 -23.31
CA LEU A 264 3.99 1.81 -24.00
C LEU A 264 2.65 1.41 -24.63
N LEU A 265 1.53 1.49 -23.87
CA LEU A 265 0.20 1.13 -24.36
C LEU A 265 -0.28 2.02 -25.51
N LEU A 266 0.15 3.29 -25.58
CA LEU A 266 -0.15 4.16 -26.74
C LEU A 266 0.53 3.69 -28.02
N ARG A 267 1.66 2.98 -27.92
CA ARG A 267 2.44 2.49 -29.04
C ARG A 267 2.15 1.03 -29.37
N ASP A 268 1.88 0.23 -28.36
CA ASP A 268 1.59 -1.20 -28.45
C ASP A 268 0.44 -1.56 -27.50
N ALA A 269 -0.79 -1.51 -28.00
CA ALA A 269 -1.98 -1.92 -27.27
C ALA A 269 -1.94 -3.39 -26.82
N GLY A 270 -1.19 -4.24 -27.52
CA GLY A 270 -1.01 -5.66 -27.16
C GLY A 270 -0.22 -5.86 -25.86
N ALA A 271 0.48 -4.81 -25.37
CA ALA A 271 1.20 -4.86 -24.10
C ALA A 271 0.28 -4.83 -22.88
N VAL A 272 -1.04 -4.63 -23.03
CA VAL A 272 -2.02 -4.50 -21.93
C VAL A 272 -2.03 -5.69 -20.98
N ALA A 273 -1.72 -6.89 -21.44
CA ALA A 273 -1.67 -8.10 -20.62
C ALA A 273 -0.61 -8.02 -19.52
N ASN A 274 0.50 -7.33 -19.78
CA ASN A 274 1.54 -7.09 -18.78
C ASN A 274 2.41 -5.87 -19.16
N PRO A 275 1.90 -4.64 -19.00
CA PRO A 275 2.58 -3.44 -19.45
C PRO A 275 3.89 -3.20 -18.71
N PHE A 276 3.98 -3.54 -17.42
CA PHE A 276 5.17 -3.32 -16.61
C PHE A 276 6.38 -4.07 -17.16
N TYR A 277 6.30 -5.39 -17.31
CA TYR A 277 7.45 -6.19 -17.75
C TYR A 277 7.79 -5.99 -19.23
N ARG A 278 6.80 -5.60 -20.05
CA ARG A 278 7.01 -5.28 -21.46
C ARG A 278 7.74 -3.96 -21.73
N MET A 279 7.92 -3.10 -20.71
CA MET A 279 8.82 -1.94 -20.81
C MET A 279 10.30 -2.37 -20.86
N ALA A 280 10.63 -3.54 -20.31
CA ALA A 280 12.02 -3.99 -20.25
C ALA A 280 12.48 -4.59 -21.60
N PRO A 281 13.71 -4.30 -22.02
CA PRO A 281 14.35 -5.04 -23.10
C PRO A 281 14.40 -6.54 -22.79
N THR A 282 14.24 -7.39 -23.80
CA THR A 282 14.17 -8.85 -23.62
C THR A 282 15.35 -9.43 -22.81
N LEU A 283 16.56 -8.87 -23.01
CA LEU A 283 17.76 -9.28 -22.26
C LEU A 283 17.68 -8.99 -20.76
N LEU A 284 16.97 -7.92 -20.36
CA LEU A 284 16.84 -7.48 -18.97
C LEU A 284 15.61 -8.04 -18.28
N LEU A 285 14.77 -8.80 -18.97
CA LEU A 285 13.51 -9.30 -18.42
C LEU A 285 13.72 -10.22 -17.21
N TYR A 286 14.62 -11.22 -17.31
CA TYR A 286 14.91 -12.11 -16.18
C TYR A 286 15.55 -11.40 -14.98
N PRO A 287 16.58 -10.54 -15.16
CA PRO A 287 17.06 -9.68 -14.08
C PRO A 287 15.98 -8.83 -13.43
N LEU A 288 15.06 -8.25 -14.23
CA LEU A 288 13.95 -7.44 -13.72
C LEU A 288 12.97 -8.29 -12.89
N VAL A 289 12.61 -9.50 -13.34
CA VAL A 289 11.77 -10.42 -12.58
C VAL A 289 12.45 -10.82 -11.27
N GLY A 290 13.75 -11.10 -11.30
CA GLY A 290 14.52 -11.38 -10.08
C GLY A 290 14.50 -10.21 -9.09
N LEU A 291 14.74 -8.99 -9.57
CA LEU A 291 14.71 -7.78 -8.75
C LEU A 291 13.30 -7.49 -8.22
N ALA A 292 12.25 -7.64 -9.05
CA ALA A 292 10.87 -7.52 -8.64
C ALA A 292 10.51 -8.54 -7.54
N THR A 293 10.94 -9.79 -7.69
CA THR A 293 10.72 -10.84 -6.68
C THR A 293 11.39 -10.48 -5.35
N ILE A 294 12.63 -9.99 -5.37
CA ILE A 294 13.30 -9.56 -4.16
C ILE A 294 12.59 -8.34 -3.54
N ALA A 295 12.18 -7.37 -4.35
CA ALA A 295 11.43 -6.20 -3.89
C ALA A 295 10.10 -6.59 -3.23
N THR A 296 9.35 -7.55 -3.81
CA THR A 296 8.09 -8.04 -3.24
C THR A 296 8.29 -8.84 -1.96
N VAL A 297 9.38 -9.60 -1.84
CA VAL A 297 9.76 -10.26 -0.60
C VAL A 297 10.08 -9.23 0.49
N ILE A 298 10.81 -8.16 0.17
CA ILE A 298 11.11 -7.06 1.11
C ILE A 298 9.82 -6.36 1.54
N ALA A 299 8.94 -6.03 0.61
CA ALA A 299 7.63 -5.41 0.88
C ALA A 299 6.78 -6.26 1.82
N SER A 300 6.67 -7.56 1.51
CA SER A 300 5.93 -8.53 2.33
C SER A 300 6.53 -8.66 3.73
N GLN A 301 7.86 -8.68 3.83
CA GLN A 301 8.59 -8.74 5.10
C GLN A 301 8.28 -7.54 6.00
N ALA A 302 8.28 -6.34 5.42
CA ALA A 302 7.96 -5.10 6.13
C ALA A 302 6.53 -5.13 6.69
N LEU A 303 5.57 -5.55 5.88
CA LEU A 303 4.16 -5.60 6.24
C LEU A 303 3.86 -6.63 7.34
N ILE A 304 4.48 -7.83 7.27
CA ILE A 304 4.37 -8.86 8.31
C ILE A 304 4.96 -8.33 9.64
N SER A 305 6.10 -7.64 9.59
CA SER A 305 6.71 -7.02 10.77
C SER A 305 5.81 -5.91 11.33
N GLY A 306 5.17 -5.13 10.47
CA GLY A 306 4.16 -4.13 10.84
C GLY A 306 2.96 -4.75 11.57
N ALA A 307 2.47 -5.92 11.11
CA ALA A 307 1.40 -6.66 11.78
C ALA A 307 1.81 -7.14 13.18
N PHE A 308 3.07 -7.53 13.38
CA PHE A 308 3.56 -7.86 14.74
C PHE A 308 3.60 -6.63 15.64
N SER A 309 4.08 -5.49 15.15
CA SER A 309 4.09 -4.22 15.90
C SER A 309 2.68 -3.78 16.25
N LEU A 310 1.74 -3.86 15.30
CA LEU A 310 0.32 -3.57 15.53
C LEU A 310 -0.27 -4.48 16.60
N THR A 311 0.05 -5.79 16.58
CA THR A 311 -0.39 -6.75 17.59
C THR A 311 0.16 -6.39 18.96
N GLN A 312 1.43 -6.02 19.06
CA GLN A 312 2.04 -5.60 20.33
C GLN A 312 1.36 -4.34 20.89
N GLN A 313 1.11 -3.34 20.04
CA GLN A 313 0.34 -2.15 20.43
C GLN A 313 -1.08 -2.52 20.92
N ALA A 314 -1.77 -3.43 20.21
CA ALA A 314 -3.09 -3.90 20.61
C ALA A 314 -3.08 -4.60 21.98
N ILE A 315 -2.04 -5.41 22.28
CA ILE A 315 -1.86 -6.05 23.59
C ILE A 315 -1.62 -5.00 24.67
N HIS A 316 -0.73 -4.01 24.43
CA HIS A 316 -0.44 -2.94 25.40
C HIS A 316 -1.67 -2.07 25.69
N LEU A 317 -2.50 -1.81 24.70
CA LEU A 317 -3.74 -1.07 24.84
C LEU A 317 -4.91 -1.90 25.42
N GLY A 318 -4.71 -3.22 25.63
CA GLY A 318 -5.74 -4.11 26.17
C GLY A 318 -6.81 -4.54 25.16
N TYR A 319 -6.60 -4.33 23.86
CA TYR A 319 -7.54 -4.71 22.80
C TYR A 319 -7.31 -6.12 22.25
N SER A 320 -6.18 -6.75 22.59
CA SER A 320 -5.85 -8.13 22.21
C SER A 320 -5.47 -8.95 23.43
N PRO A 321 -5.76 -10.26 23.46
CA PRO A 321 -5.26 -11.14 24.51
C PRO A 321 -3.73 -11.19 24.49
N ARG A 322 -3.13 -11.57 25.60
CA ARG A 322 -1.67 -11.71 25.71
C ARG A 322 -1.19 -12.87 24.85
N LEU A 323 -0.60 -12.56 23.71
CA LEU A 323 0.07 -13.53 22.86
C LEU A 323 1.55 -13.65 23.22
N ARG A 324 2.16 -14.75 22.83
CA ARG A 324 3.60 -14.97 23.01
C ARG A 324 4.38 -14.06 22.06
N VAL A 325 5.06 -13.06 22.61
CA VAL A 325 5.94 -12.14 21.86
C VAL A 325 7.39 -12.59 22.08
N LEU A 326 8.12 -12.81 20.99
CA LEU A 326 9.53 -13.18 21.00
C LEU A 326 10.35 -12.02 20.44
N HIS A 327 11.36 -11.56 21.18
CA HIS A 327 12.31 -10.56 20.69
C HIS A 327 13.39 -11.25 19.86
N THR A 328 13.53 -10.83 18.60
CA THR A 328 14.48 -11.43 17.66
C THR A 328 15.84 -10.71 17.63
N SER A 329 15.96 -9.56 18.30
CA SER A 329 17.20 -8.80 18.42
C SER A 329 17.41 -8.33 19.86
N LYS A 330 18.65 -8.47 20.36
CA LYS A 330 19.06 -7.89 21.65
C LYS A 330 19.35 -6.40 21.56
N ALA A 331 19.67 -5.89 20.37
CA ALA A 331 20.09 -4.51 20.14
C ALA A 331 18.94 -3.58 19.77
N HIS A 332 17.81 -4.12 19.27
CA HIS A 332 16.68 -3.33 18.79
C HIS A 332 15.38 -3.88 19.40
N ALA A 333 14.87 -3.21 20.43
CA ALA A 333 13.68 -3.62 21.18
C ALA A 333 12.39 -3.73 20.30
N GLY A 334 12.35 -3.04 19.17
CA GLY A 334 11.20 -3.08 18.23
C GLY A 334 11.16 -4.29 17.30
N GLN A 335 12.18 -5.17 17.33
CA GLN A 335 12.19 -6.37 16.48
C GLN A 335 11.58 -7.55 17.22
N ILE A 336 10.32 -7.78 16.90
CA ILE A 336 9.48 -8.80 17.53
C ILE A 336 8.98 -9.83 16.52
N TYR A 337 8.69 -11.01 17.02
CA TYR A 337 8.06 -12.12 16.28
C TYR A 337 6.92 -12.69 17.11
N ILE A 338 5.74 -12.81 16.51
CA ILE A 338 4.55 -13.35 17.16
C ILE A 338 4.10 -14.59 16.37
N PRO A 339 4.39 -15.83 16.89
CA PRO A 339 4.15 -17.07 16.14
C PRO A 339 2.71 -17.24 15.68
N ALA A 340 1.73 -16.90 16.52
CA ALA A 340 0.32 -17.03 16.22
C ALA A 340 -0.10 -16.15 15.03
N VAL A 341 0.34 -14.87 15.02
CA VAL A 341 0.06 -13.92 13.93
C VAL A 341 0.76 -14.36 12.65
N ASN A 342 2.04 -14.78 12.75
CA ASN A 342 2.78 -15.28 11.60
C ASN A 342 2.09 -16.49 10.97
N GLY A 343 1.66 -17.46 11.78
CA GLY A 343 0.94 -18.64 11.31
C GLY A 343 -0.40 -18.30 10.65
N ALA A 344 -1.17 -17.38 11.25
CA ALA A 344 -2.44 -16.93 10.70
C ALA A 344 -2.25 -16.22 9.34
N LEU A 345 -1.30 -15.27 9.25
CA LEU A 345 -0.99 -14.58 8.00
C LEU A 345 -0.47 -15.56 6.94
N ALA A 346 0.37 -16.53 7.30
CA ALA A 346 0.85 -17.55 6.38
C ALA A 346 -0.30 -18.39 5.79
N VAL A 347 -1.20 -18.88 6.64
CA VAL A 347 -2.37 -19.67 6.20
C VAL A 347 -3.26 -18.83 5.29
N LEU A 348 -3.56 -17.58 5.67
CA LEU A 348 -4.40 -16.70 4.88
C LEU A 348 -3.74 -16.37 3.53
N SER A 349 -2.47 -15.94 3.49
CA SER A 349 -1.78 -15.63 2.24
C SER A 349 -1.68 -16.82 1.30
N LEU A 350 -1.36 -18.00 1.82
CA LEU A 350 -1.30 -19.23 1.02
C LEU A 350 -2.68 -19.62 0.49
N SER A 351 -3.74 -19.52 1.31
CA SER A 351 -5.12 -19.78 0.89
C SER A 351 -5.55 -18.82 -0.22
N LEU A 352 -5.17 -17.54 -0.13
CA LEU A 352 -5.46 -16.55 -1.16
C LEU A 352 -4.75 -16.88 -2.48
N VAL A 353 -3.46 -17.24 -2.45
CA VAL A 353 -2.71 -17.62 -3.66
C VAL A 353 -3.32 -18.88 -4.31
N LEU A 354 -3.67 -19.88 -3.52
CA LEU A 354 -4.24 -21.14 -4.02
C LEU A 354 -5.67 -20.95 -4.54
N GLY A 355 -6.45 -20.08 -3.91
CA GLY A 355 -7.83 -19.79 -4.30
C GLY A 355 -7.93 -18.94 -5.55
N PHE A 356 -7.25 -17.80 -5.58
CA PHE A 356 -7.35 -16.81 -6.65
C PHE A 356 -6.42 -17.08 -7.84
N ARG A 357 -5.24 -17.63 -7.62
CA ARG A 357 -4.24 -18.07 -8.62
C ARG A 357 -3.68 -16.99 -9.56
N SER A 358 -4.16 -15.76 -9.49
CA SER A 358 -3.69 -14.63 -10.28
C SER A 358 -3.70 -13.34 -9.49
N SER A 359 -2.77 -12.44 -9.81
CA SER A 359 -2.71 -11.11 -9.18
C SER A 359 -3.94 -10.25 -9.51
N ASP A 360 -4.52 -10.41 -10.71
CA ASP A 360 -5.70 -9.66 -11.12
C ASP A 360 -6.93 -10.01 -10.27
N ALA A 361 -7.18 -11.30 -10.02
CA ALA A 361 -8.29 -11.75 -9.19
C ALA A 361 -8.12 -11.33 -7.71
N LEU A 362 -6.89 -11.32 -7.19
CA LEU A 362 -6.60 -10.82 -5.85
C LEU A 362 -6.82 -9.31 -5.73
N GLY A 363 -6.49 -8.54 -6.77
CA GLY A 363 -6.68 -7.10 -6.79
C GLY A 363 -8.13 -6.67 -6.55
N ALA A 364 -9.10 -7.45 -7.01
CA ALA A 364 -10.52 -7.18 -6.79
C ALA A 364 -10.93 -7.26 -5.31
N ALA A 365 -10.35 -8.21 -4.56
CA ALA A 365 -10.63 -8.38 -3.13
C ALA A 365 -9.86 -7.41 -2.22
N TYR A 366 -8.73 -6.89 -2.70
CA TYR A 366 -7.78 -6.11 -1.91
C TYR A 366 -8.32 -4.73 -1.48
N GLY A 367 -9.01 -4.06 -2.37
CA GLY A 367 -9.38 -2.65 -2.19
C GLY A 367 -10.26 -2.36 -0.96
N ILE A 368 -11.07 -3.32 -0.47
CA ILE A 368 -11.98 -3.10 0.66
C ILE A 368 -11.21 -2.92 1.97
N ALA A 369 -10.22 -3.77 2.23
CA ALA A 369 -9.44 -3.70 3.46
C ALA A 369 -8.71 -2.34 3.56
N VAL A 370 -8.04 -1.94 2.49
CA VAL A 370 -7.27 -0.69 2.42
C VAL A 370 -8.18 0.53 2.55
N THR A 371 -9.24 0.62 1.73
CA THR A 371 -10.13 1.80 1.75
C THR A 371 -10.96 1.90 3.02
N GLY A 372 -11.32 0.76 3.63
CA GLY A 372 -11.95 0.72 4.94
C GLY A 372 -11.05 1.27 6.03
N THR A 373 -9.76 0.87 6.06
CA THR A 373 -8.77 1.41 7.00
C THR A 373 -8.57 2.91 6.77
N MET A 374 -8.49 3.36 5.51
CA MET A 374 -8.37 4.78 5.17
C MET A 374 -9.54 5.61 5.70
N ALA A 375 -10.78 5.11 5.59
CA ALA A 375 -11.96 5.79 6.10
C ALA A 375 -11.95 5.87 7.63
N VAL A 376 -11.59 4.77 8.32
CA VAL A 376 -11.44 4.76 9.79
C VAL A 376 -10.38 5.76 10.23
N THR A 377 -9.22 5.79 9.59
CA THR A 377 -8.15 6.75 9.87
C THR A 377 -8.63 8.19 9.72
N THR A 378 -9.41 8.49 8.67
CA THR A 378 -10.00 9.82 8.46
C THR A 378 -10.98 10.21 9.55
N LEU A 379 -11.83 9.29 10.01
CA LEU A 379 -12.78 9.54 11.11
C LEU A 379 -12.05 9.81 12.43
N LEU A 380 -11.04 9.01 12.77
CA LEU A 380 -10.22 9.22 13.96
C LEU A 380 -9.44 10.54 13.87
N PHE A 381 -8.92 10.88 12.68
CA PHE A 381 -8.25 12.16 12.42
C PHE A 381 -9.17 13.35 12.68
N TYR A 382 -10.44 13.32 12.25
CA TYR A 382 -11.42 14.37 12.56
C TYR A 382 -11.51 14.63 14.07
N VAL A 383 -11.63 13.55 14.85
CA VAL A 383 -11.72 13.65 16.32
C VAL A 383 -10.45 14.25 16.91
N LEU A 384 -9.27 13.81 16.44
CA LEU A 384 -7.97 14.33 16.86
C LEU A 384 -7.85 15.84 16.57
N ALA A 385 -8.15 16.24 15.33
CA ALA A 385 -8.06 17.64 14.90
C ALA A 385 -8.93 18.55 15.76
N ARG A 386 -10.11 18.07 16.16
CA ARG A 386 -11.02 18.77 17.03
C ARG A 386 -10.56 18.83 18.46
N GLN A 387 -10.10 17.70 19.03
CA GLN A 387 -9.85 17.57 20.48
C GLN A 387 -8.44 18.01 20.87
N ARG A 388 -7.44 17.70 20.04
CA ARG A 388 -6.02 17.95 20.35
C ARG A 388 -5.45 19.15 19.61
N TRP A 389 -5.78 19.36 18.35
CA TRP A 389 -5.23 20.45 17.56
C TRP A 389 -6.05 21.73 17.62
N GLY A 390 -7.20 21.71 18.30
CA GLY A 390 -8.04 22.89 18.51
C GLY A 390 -8.65 23.48 17.23
N TRP A 391 -8.71 22.68 16.13
CA TRP A 391 -9.29 23.17 14.89
C TRP A 391 -10.77 23.52 15.07
N SER A 392 -11.25 24.55 14.37
CA SER A 392 -12.68 24.86 14.31
C SER A 392 -13.47 23.68 13.73
N ARG A 393 -14.77 23.60 14.05
CA ARG A 393 -15.64 22.53 13.49
C ARG A 393 -15.62 22.56 11.97
N VAL A 394 -15.69 23.75 11.39
CA VAL A 394 -15.71 23.93 9.93
C VAL A 394 -14.39 23.48 9.29
N ALA A 395 -13.24 23.89 9.83
CA ALA A 395 -11.94 23.51 9.30
C ALA A 395 -11.70 21.98 9.40
N ALA A 396 -11.97 21.39 10.57
CA ALA A 396 -11.81 19.96 10.75
C ALA A 396 -12.77 19.14 9.84
N ALA A 397 -14.04 19.57 9.75
CA ALA A 397 -15.03 18.91 8.90
C ALA A 397 -14.70 19.11 7.40
N GLY A 398 -14.21 20.27 6.99
CA GLY A 398 -13.82 20.53 5.61
C GLY A 398 -12.66 19.61 5.16
N VAL A 399 -11.59 19.54 5.94
CA VAL A 399 -10.43 18.71 5.59
C VAL A 399 -10.76 17.22 5.71
N ALA A 400 -11.31 16.78 6.84
CA ALA A 400 -11.66 15.37 7.04
C ALA A 400 -12.79 14.93 6.10
N GLY A 401 -13.78 15.80 5.84
CA GLY A 401 -14.86 15.56 4.90
C GLY A 401 -14.35 15.38 3.46
N GLY A 402 -13.42 16.21 3.02
CA GLY A 402 -12.77 16.07 1.72
C GLY A 402 -12.06 14.71 1.57
N PHE A 403 -11.30 14.28 2.59
CA PHE A 403 -10.67 12.96 2.58
C PHE A 403 -11.69 11.82 2.65
N LEU A 404 -12.73 11.97 3.49
CA LEU A 404 -13.76 10.94 3.64
C LEU A 404 -14.57 10.74 2.36
N ILE A 405 -14.80 11.79 1.57
CA ILE A 405 -15.45 11.67 0.25
C ILE A 405 -14.58 10.80 -0.67
N VAL A 406 -13.28 11.04 -0.74
CA VAL A 406 -12.36 10.23 -1.54
C VAL A 406 -12.34 8.78 -1.05
N ASP A 407 -12.23 8.58 0.27
CA ASP A 407 -12.25 7.24 0.88
C ASP A 407 -13.57 6.50 0.59
N ALA A 408 -14.71 7.19 0.70
CA ALA A 408 -16.03 6.62 0.45
C ALA A 408 -16.24 6.25 -1.03
N ILE A 409 -15.73 7.07 -1.95
CA ILE A 409 -15.75 6.78 -3.39
C ILE A 409 -14.93 5.51 -3.68
N PHE A 410 -13.73 5.42 -3.14
CA PHE A 410 -12.87 4.25 -3.31
C PHE A 410 -13.45 3.00 -2.64
N PHE A 411 -13.98 3.13 -1.43
CA PHE A 411 -14.62 2.03 -0.71
C PHE A 411 -15.86 1.53 -1.47
N GLY A 412 -16.73 2.45 -1.90
CA GLY A 412 -17.92 2.13 -2.67
C GLY A 412 -17.59 1.41 -3.99
N ALA A 413 -16.57 1.87 -4.71
CA ALA A 413 -16.13 1.23 -5.95
C ALA A 413 -15.65 -0.22 -5.73
N ASN A 414 -15.11 -0.54 -4.55
CA ASN A 414 -14.68 -1.90 -4.23
C ASN A 414 -15.82 -2.78 -3.69
N VAL A 415 -16.77 -2.22 -2.92
CA VAL A 415 -17.91 -2.98 -2.37
C VAL A 415 -18.86 -3.43 -3.46
N VAL A 416 -19.11 -2.59 -4.47
CA VAL A 416 -20.03 -2.91 -5.57
C VAL A 416 -19.55 -4.08 -6.45
N LYS A 417 -18.26 -4.47 -6.35
CA LYS A 417 -17.68 -5.60 -7.10
C LYS A 417 -17.96 -6.98 -6.51
N ILE A 418 -18.42 -7.04 -5.24
CA ILE A 418 -18.74 -8.28 -4.55
C ILE A 418 -20.19 -8.65 -4.81
#